data_bbbcac21961754ad16b0c6c4f84dfad4
#
_entry.id   bbbcac21961754ad16b0c6c4f84dfad4
#
_cell.length_a   1.000
_cell.length_b   1.000
_cell.length_c   1.000
_cell.angle_alpha   90.00
_cell.angle_beta   90.00
_cell.angle_gamma   90.00
#
_symmetry.space_group_name_H-M   'P 1'
#
loop_
_entity.id
_entity.type
_entity.pdbx_description
1 polymer ?
#
loop_
_entity_poly.entity_id
_entity_poly.type
_entity_poly.pdbx_seq_one_letter_code
_entity_poly.pdbx_strand_id
1 'polypeptide(L)'
;QLLATSAKMVVETCMDIRRGENVLIVCDPTTGEIGQALHEAVTERSERVLLIVMPKGRHHGEEPPTPVASLMRQQQVILAPTRYSLTHTRAIRQALREGARVATMPGMTEEMFTHGGMSANFNEIKRKISNLGPYLRRRRIINVKSEKGTDITFEVNWREWKLDDNGICNRPRMLTNLPAGKAFIMPREGTMNGKVIIDGS
;
A
#
# COMPACT_ATOMS: atom_id res chain seq x y z
N GLN A 1 -9.02 -19.67 8.14
CA GLN A 1 -8.42 -19.11 9.36
C GLN A 1 -7.29 -18.12 9.06
N LEU A 2 -6.37 -18.43 8.14
CA LEU A 2 -5.26 -17.53 7.76
C LEU A 2 -5.76 -16.25 7.07
N LEU A 3 -6.71 -16.34 6.14
CA LEU A 3 -7.33 -15.17 5.50
C LEU A 3 -7.91 -14.20 6.53
N ALA A 4 -8.64 -14.72 7.52
CA ALA A 4 -9.23 -13.92 8.59
C ALA A 4 -8.16 -13.20 9.43
N THR A 5 -7.04 -13.85 9.72
CA THR A 5 -5.93 -13.26 10.48
C THR A 5 -5.31 -12.07 9.71
N SER A 6 -5.03 -12.25 8.43
CA SER A 6 -4.49 -11.17 7.58
C SER A 6 -5.51 -10.04 7.40
N ALA A 7 -6.78 -10.36 7.21
CA ALA A 7 -7.83 -9.37 7.12
C ALA A 7 -7.95 -8.53 8.40
N LYS A 8 -7.92 -9.15 9.57
CA LYS A 8 -7.90 -8.42 10.86
C LYS A 8 -6.68 -7.52 11.00
N MET A 9 -5.51 -7.97 10.60
CA MET A 9 -4.30 -7.15 10.60
C MET A 9 -4.46 -5.92 9.71
N VAL A 10 -5.01 -6.06 8.49
CA VAL A 10 -5.30 -4.91 7.60
C VAL A 10 -6.28 -3.96 8.27
N VAL A 11 -7.38 -4.46 8.81
CA VAL A 11 -8.46 -3.66 9.38
C VAL A 11 -8.03 -2.94 10.66
N GLU A 12 -7.38 -3.65 11.56
CA GLU A 12 -7.05 -3.15 12.89
C GLU A 12 -5.70 -2.41 12.94
N THR A 13 -4.67 -2.98 12.33
CA THR A 13 -3.31 -2.44 12.41
C THR A 13 -3.02 -1.44 11.30
N CYS A 14 -3.26 -1.81 10.04
CA CYS A 14 -2.91 -0.94 8.92
C CYS A 14 -3.86 0.25 8.83
N MET A 15 -5.17 -0.01 8.86
CA MET A 15 -6.19 0.99 8.59
C MET A 15 -6.80 1.61 9.84
N ASP A 16 -6.67 1.00 11.01
CA ASP A 16 -7.31 1.44 12.27
C ASP A 16 -8.79 1.80 12.04
N ILE A 17 -9.55 0.84 11.50
CA ILE A 17 -10.96 1.07 11.19
C ILE A 17 -11.76 1.17 12.49
N ARG A 18 -12.55 2.23 12.59
CA ARG A 18 -13.29 2.61 13.79
C ARG A 18 -14.79 2.36 13.62
N ARG A 19 -15.43 2.21 14.76
CA ARG A 19 -16.90 2.06 14.81
C ARG A 19 -17.60 3.21 14.07
N GLY A 20 -18.55 2.83 13.20
CA GLY A 20 -19.39 3.78 12.48
C GLY A 20 -18.73 4.45 11.27
N GLU A 21 -17.48 4.11 10.92
CA GLU A 21 -16.91 4.58 9.67
C GLU A 21 -17.54 3.88 8.45
N ASN A 22 -17.77 4.65 7.40
CA ASN A 22 -18.19 4.12 6.11
C ASN A 22 -17.01 3.50 5.39
N VAL A 23 -17.08 2.20 5.13
CA VAL A 23 -16.02 1.41 4.51
C VAL A 23 -16.50 0.83 3.19
N LEU A 24 -15.73 0.98 2.15
CA LEU A 24 -15.94 0.33 0.86
C LEU A 24 -14.81 -0.64 0.56
N ILE A 25 -15.17 -1.88 0.31
CA ILE A 25 -14.25 -2.89 -0.21
C ILE A 25 -14.58 -3.08 -1.69
N VAL A 26 -13.57 -2.88 -2.55
CA VAL A 26 -13.69 -3.05 -3.99
C VAL A 26 -12.74 -4.16 -4.42
N CYS A 27 -13.31 -5.27 -4.86
CA CYS A 27 -12.56 -6.39 -5.42
C CYS A 27 -13.02 -6.69 -6.86
N ASP A 28 -12.39 -7.64 -7.49
CA ASP A 28 -12.83 -8.22 -8.76
C ASP A 28 -12.97 -9.75 -8.61
N PRO A 29 -13.46 -10.47 -9.62
CA PRO A 29 -13.69 -11.92 -9.49
C PRO A 29 -12.45 -12.75 -9.11
N THR A 30 -11.24 -12.23 -9.32
CA THR A 30 -9.99 -12.93 -8.97
C THR A 30 -9.55 -12.73 -7.52
N THR A 31 -10.18 -11.80 -6.81
CA THR A 31 -9.84 -11.42 -5.43
C THR A 31 -11.04 -11.46 -4.49
N GLY A 32 -12.11 -12.15 -4.90
CA GLY A 32 -13.38 -12.21 -4.15
C GLY A 32 -13.24 -12.76 -2.74
N GLU A 33 -12.47 -13.84 -2.55
CA GLU A 33 -12.24 -14.45 -1.23
C GLU A 33 -11.52 -13.48 -0.27
N ILE A 34 -10.56 -12.72 -0.78
CA ILE A 34 -9.89 -11.66 0.00
C ILE A 34 -10.88 -10.56 0.35
N GLY A 35 -11.71 -10.15 -0.62
CA GLY A 35 -12.78 -9.18 -0.40
C GLY A 35 -13.76 -9.61 0.68
N GLN A 36 -14.17 -10.87 0.66
CA GLN A 36 -15.06 -11.46 1.66
C GLN A 36 -14.42 -11.49 3.06
N ALA A 37 -13.16 -11.95 3.16
CA ALA A 37 -12.44 -11.97 4.43
C ALA A 37 -12.26 -10.56 5.04
N LEU A 38 -11.98 -9.56 4.20
CA LEU A 38 -11.91 -8.16 4.63
C LEU A 38 -13.28 -7.65 5.10
N HIS A 39 -14.36 -8.02 4.39
CA HIS A 39 -15.72 -7.63 4.77
C HIS A 39 -16.08 -8.19 6.15
N GLU A 40 -15.81 -9.45 6.41
CA GLU A 40 -16.05 -10.08 7.71
C GLU A 40 -15.26 -9.38 8.82
N ALA A 41 -13.97 -9.12 8.60
CA ALA A 41 -13.13 -8.42 9.57
C ALA A 41 -13.60 -6.97 9.84
N VAL A 42 -14.04 -6.24 8.80
CA VAL A 42 -14.60 -4.89 8.97
C VAL A 42 -15.90 -4.93 9.76
N THR A 43 -16.78 -5.91 9.51
CA THR A 43 -18.08 -6.03 10.18
C THR A 43 -17.93 -6.19 11.71
N GLU A 44 -16.82 -6.76 12.18
CA GLU A 44 -16.49 -6.81 13.62
C GLU A 44 -16.23 -5.41 14.22
N ARG A 45 -15.90 -4.40 13.39
CA ARG A 45 -15.54 -3.04 13.80
C ARG A 45 -16.57 -2.00 13.42
N SER A 46 -17.15 -2.10 12.22
CA SER A 46 -18.16 -1.17 11.69
C SER A 46 -19.23 -1.91 10.90
N GLU A 47 -20.49 -1.62 11.20
CA GLU A 47 -21.66 -2.11 10.47
C GLU A 47 -21.86 -1.43 9.10
N ARG A 48 -21.14 -0.33 8.83
CA ARG A 48 -21.28 0.49 7.62
C ARG A 48 -20.27 0.07 6.55
N VAL A 49 -20.28 -1.18 6.18
CA VAL A 49 -19.37 -1.75 5.18
C VAL A 49 -20.14 -2.17 3.93
N LEU A 50 -19.60 -1.84 2.78
CA LEU A 50 -20.05 -2.32 1.48
C LEU A 50 -18.93 -3.14 0.83
N LEU A 51 -19.28 -4.29 0.30
CA LEU A 51 -18.41 -5.11 -0.55
C LEU A 51 -18.94 -5.07 -1.98
N ILE A 52 -18.10 -4.66 -2.92
CA ILE A 52 -18.41 -4.61 -4.34
C ILE A 52 -17.43 -5.49 -5.09
N VAL A 53 -17.98 -6.38 -5.93
CA VAL A 53 -17.24 -7.10 -6.94
C VAL A 53 -17.45 -6.40 -8.27
N MET A 54 -16.45 -5.68 -8.76
CA MET A 54 -16.51 -5.00 -10.05
C MET A 54 -15.90 -5.87 -11.16
N PRO A 55 -16.16 -5.58 -12.43
CA PRO A 55 -15.47 -6.24 -13.54
C PRO A 55 -13.94 -6.10 -13.39
N LYS A 56 -13.22 -7.18 -13.67
CA LYS A 56 -11.76 -7.17 -13.70
C LYS A 56 -11.26 -6.15 -14.73
N GLY A 57 -10.40 -5.23 -14.32
CA GLY A 57 -9.75 -4.29 -15.22
C GLY A 57 -8.84 -4.99 -16.25
N ARG A 58 -8.39 -4.26 -17.25
CA ARG A 58 -7.54 -4.73 -18.34
C ARG A 58 -6.06 -4.41 -18.10
N HIS A 59 -5.77 -3.35 -17.37
CA HIS A 59 -4.42 -2.88 -17.05
C HIS A 59 -4.38 -2.07 -15.75
N HIS A 60 -3.18 -1.87 -15.22
CA HIS A 60 -2.97 -0.98 -14.06
C HIS A 60 -3.35 0.46 -14.40
N GLY A 61 -4.07 1.12 -13.52
CA GLY A 61 -4.52 2.50 -13.66
C GLY A 61 -5.80 2.68 -14.51
N GLU A 62 -6.44 1.60 -14.93
CA GLU A 62 -7.77 1.69 -15.54
C GLU A 62 -8.77 2.19 -14.51
N GLU A 63 -9.58 3.18 -14.89
CA GLU A 63 -10.59 3.76 -14.01
C GLU A 63 -11.67 2.71 -13.67
N PRO A 64 -12.12 2.64 -12.43
CA PRO A 64 -13.24 1.78 -12.09
C PRO A 64 -14.54 2.28 -12.75
N PRO A 65 -15.57 1.44 -12.88
CA PRO A 65 -16.87 1.88 -13.36
C PRO A 65 -17.38 3.12 -12.63
N THR A 66 -18.04 4.02 -13.34
CA THR A 66 -18.54 5.29 -12.78
C THR A 66 -19.34 5.15 -11.47
N PRO A 67 -20.23 4.15 -11.31
CA PRO A 67 -20.92 3.95 -10.03
C PRO A 67 -19.98 3.64 -8.88
N VAL A 68 -18.95 2.83 -9.11
CA VAL A 68 -17.93 2.48 -8.11
C VAL A 68 -17.11 3.73 -7.75
N ALA A 69 -16.65 4.50 -8.74
CA ALA A 69 -15.94 5.76 -8.51
C ALA A 69 -16.78 6.77 -7.70
N SER A 70 -18.08 6.81 -7.95
CA SER A 70 -19.01 7.68 -7.21
C SER A 70 -19.15 7.25 -5.75
N LEU A 71 -19.25 5.95 -5.49
CA LEU A 71 -19.29 5.41 -4.13
C LEU A 71 -17.99 5.66 -3.36
N MET A 72 -16.84 5.53 -4.01
CA MET A 72 -15.53 5.79 -3.39
C MET A 72 -15.44 7.17 -2.75
N ARG A 73 -16.02 8.19 -3.37
CA ARG A 73 -15.98 9.59 -2.86
C ARG A 73 -16.78 9.80 -1.57
N GLN A 74 -17.66 8.87 -1.24
CA GLN A 74 -18.55 8.97 -0.08
C GLN A 74 -18.03 8.17 1.13
N GLN A 75 -16.84 7.57 1.02
CA GLN A 75 -16.31 6.68 2.03
C GLN A 75 -15.22 7.34 2.87
N GLN A 76 -15.08 6.88 4.11
CA GLN A 76 -13.96 7.24 4.98
C GLN A 76 -12.79 6.28 4.79
N VAL A 77 -13.07 5.04 4.43
CA VAL A 77 -12.07 4.00 4.21
C VAL A 77 -12.37 3.24 2.93
N ILE A 78 -11.33 3.00 2.14
CA ILE A 78 -11.42 2.16 0.94
C ILE A 78 -10.34 1.08 1.00
N LEU A 79 -10.77 -0.17 0.82
CA LEU A 79 -9.88 -1.33 0.66
C LEU A 79 -10.06 -1.87 -0.75
N ALA A 80 -9.00 -1.92 -1.54
CA ALA A 80 -9.07 -2.28 -2.95
C ALA A 80 -8.13 -3.44 -3.31
N PRO A 81 -8.47 -4.69 -2.92
CA PRO A 81 -7.81 -5.88 -3.45
C PRO A 81 -8.32 -6.15 -4.86
N THR A 82 -7.58 -5.72 -5.87
CA THR A 82 -7.95 -5.90 -7.27
C THR A 82 -6.79 -6.47 -8.08
N ARG A 83 -7.07 -7.22 -9.14
CA ARG A 83 -6.02 -7.77 -10.01
C ARG A 83 -5.12 -6.67 -10.57
N TYR A 84 -5.72 -5.60 -11.05
CA TYR A 84 -5.00 -4.44 -11.58
C TYR A 84 -5.12 -3.25 -10.63
N SER A 85 -4.02 -2.52 -10.47
CA SER A 85 -3.92 -1.42 -9.50
C SER A 85 -4.89 -0.28 -9.82
N LEU A 86 -5.62 0.15 -8.81
CA LEU A 86 -6.40 1.39 -8.82
C LEU A 86 -5.64 2.59 -8.23
N THR A 87 -4.44 2.39 -7.71
CA THR A 87 -3.68 3.36 -6.89
C THR A 87 -3.59 4.75 -7.53
N HIS A 88 -3.36 4.81 -8.83
CA HIS A 88 -3.12 6.07 -9.55
C HIS A 88 -4.33 6.55 -10.37
N THR A 89 -5.51 5.96 -10.16
CA THR A 89 -6.74 6.38 -10.83
C THR A 89 -7.22 7.75 -10.36
N ARG A 90 -8.02 8.42 -11.17
CA ARG A 90 -8.71 9.66 -10.77
C ARG A 90 -9.70 9.40 -9.64
N ALA A 91 -10.37 8.24 -9.66
CA ALA A 91 -11.32 7.84 -8.63
C ALA A 91 -10.65 7.83 -7.23
N ILE A 92 -9.49 7.17 -7.08
CA ILE A 92 -8.74 7.15 -5.81
C ILE A 92 -8.27 8.56 -5.42
N ARG A 93 -7.73 9.34 -6.36
CA ARG A 93 -7.30 10.71 -6.05
C ARG A 93 -8.45 11.61 -5.58
N GLN A 94 -9.63 11.46 -6.17
CA GLN A 94 -10.81 12.20 -5.73
C GLN A 94 -11.28 11.75 -4.34
N ALA A 95 -11.35 10.45 -4.08
CA ALA A 95 -11.70 9.92 -2.76
C ALA A 95 -10.74 10.44 -1.66
N LEU A 96 -9.43 10.46 -1.93
CA LEU A 96 -8.44 11.03 -1.01
C LEU A 96 -8.67 12.52 -0.74
N ARG A 97 -9.04 13.32 -1.76
CA ARG A 97 -9.36 14.74 -1.60
C ARG A 97 -10.59 14.95 -0.71
N GLU A 98 -11.59 14.09 -0.84
CA GLU A 98 -12.80 14.08 0.00
C GLU A 98 -12.54 13.56 1.42
N GLY A 99 -11.35 13.08 1.72
CA GLY A 99 -10.94 12.71 3.08
C GLY A 99 -10.81 11.21 3.32
N ALA A 100 -11.06 10.36 2.33
CA ALA A 100 -10.87 8.93 2.48
C ALA A 100 -9.40 8.57 2.76
N ARG A 101 -9.18 7.47 3.50
CA ARG A 101 -7.91 6.77 3.52
C ARG A 101 -8.05 5.46 2.75
N VAL A 102 -7.02 5.10 2.01
CA VAL A 102 -7.11 4.04 1.02
C VAL A 102 -5.97 3.04 1.17
N ALA A 103 -6.28 1.76 1.18
CA ALA A 103 -5.31 0.69 0.98
C ALA A 103 -5.62 -0.04 -0.33
N THR A 104 -4.68 -0.03 -1.25
CA THR A 104 -4.74 -0.84 -2.47
C THR A 104 -3.86 -2.08 -2.32
N MET A 105 -4.29 -3.19 -2.87
CA MET A 105 -3.61 -4.48 -2.83
C MET A 105 -3.59 -5.09 -4.22
N PRO A 106 -2.87 -4.46 -5.18
CA PRO A 106 -2.91 -4.89 -6.58
C PRO A 106 -2.23 -6.24 -6.78
N GLY A 107 -2.86 -7.11 -7.57
CA GLY A 107 -2.34 -8.42 -7.91
C GLY A 107 -2.27 -9.41 -6.74
N MET A 108 -2.93 -9.09 -5.64
CA MET A 108 -2.94 -9.93 -4.45
C MET A 108 -3.58 -11.29 -4.75
N THR A 109 -2.87 -12.36 -4.40
CA THR A 109 -3.41 -13.72 -4.35
C THR A 109 -3.69 -14.12 -2.91
N GLU A 110 -4.49 -15.16 -2.69
CA GLU A 110 -4.73 -15.67 -1.33
C GLU A 110 -3.44 -16.12 -0.64
N GLU A 111 -2.53 -16.73 -1.39
CA GLU A 111 -1.21 -17.12 -0.87
C GLU A 111 -0.42 -15.89 -0.42
N MET A 112 -0.33 -14.85 -1.24
CA MET A 112 0.35 -13.60 -0.90
C MET A 112 -0.33 -12.87 0.28
N PHE A 113 -1.67 -12.96 0.37
CA PHE A 113 -2.43 -12.32 1.44
C PHE A 113 -2.24 -13.02 2.79
N THR A 114 -2.03 -14.33 2.78
CA THR A 114 -1.88 -15.14 4.01
C THR A 114 -0.43 -15.36 4.44
N HIS A 115 0.52 -15.18 3.53
CA HIS A 115 1.94 -15.43 3.76
C HIS A 115 2.82 -14.26 3.28
N GLY A 116 4.10 -14.37 3.49
CA GLY A 116 5.06 -13.38 2.99
C GLY A 116 4.90 -12.01 3.61
N GLY A 117 4.90 -10.98 2.78
CA GLY A 117 4.88 -9.57 3.23
C GLY A 117 3.64 -9.17 4.03
N MET A 118 2.50 -9.84 3.80
CA MET A 118 1.26 -9.57 4.54
C MET A 118 1.24 -10.16 5.95
N SER A 119 2.14 -11.10 6.27
CA SER A 119 2.29 -11.63 7.63
C SER A 119 3.26 -10.80 8.50
N ALA A 120 3.80 -9.72 7.97
CA ALA A 120 4.76 -8.88 8.67
C ALA A 120 4.11 -8.04 9.78
N ASN A 121 4.89 -7.72 10.81
CA ASN A 121 4.47 -6.77 11.85
C ASN A 121 4.65 -5.32 11.35
N PHE A 122 3.60 -4.70 10.86
CA PHE A 122 3.65 -3.34 10.30
C PHE A 122 4.01 -2.27 11.33
N ASN A 123 3.70 -2.46 12.61
CA ASN A 123 4.15 -1.54 13.65
C ASN A 123 5.68 -1.60 13.84
N GLU A 124 6.27 -2.79 13.73
CA GLU A 124 7.73 -2.95 13.76
C GLU A 124 8.38 -2.37 12.50
N ILE A 125 7.80 -2.59 11.33
CA ILE A 125 8.25 -2.00 10.06
C ILE A 125 8.26 -0.48 10.17
N LYS A 126 7.17 0.12 10.65
CA LYS A 126 7.07 1.56 10.88
C LYS A 126 8.20 2.05 11.80
N ARG A 127 8.45 1.35 12.90
CA ARG A 127 9.53 1.69 13.82
C ARG A 127 10.89 1.62 13.15
N LYS A 128 11.17 0.55 12.41
CA LYS A 128 12.45 0.37 11.68
C LYS A 128 12.67 1.49 10.67
N ILE A 129 11.65 1.82 9.86
CA ILE A 129 11.75 2.91 8.88
C ILE A 129 11.95 4.26 9.57
N SER A 130 11.21 4.53 10.65
CA SER A 130 11.37 5.78 11.42
C SER A 130 12.79 5.93 11.98
N ASN A 131 13.40 4.83 12.41
CA ASN A 131 14.77 4.82 12.94
C ASN A 131 15.82 5.12 11.86
N LEU A 132 15.52 4.96 10.58
CA LEU A 132 16.45 5.34 9.50
C LEU A 132 16.56 6.86 9.34
N GLY A 133 15.51 7.60 9.66
CA GLY A 133 15.44 9.05 9.45
C GLY A 133 16.66 9.83 9.96
N PRO A 134 17.10 9.64 11.24
CA PRO A 134 18.28 10.31 11.76
C PRO A 134 19.57 10.02 11.00
N TYR A 135 19.75 8.78 10.53
CA TYR A 135 20.93 8.36 9.76
C TYR A 135 20.95 8.96 8.34
N LEU A 136 19.79 9.12 7.73
CA LEU A 136 19.65 9.64 6.36
C LEU A 136 19.65 11.17 6.32
N ARG A 137 19.42 11.82 7.46
CA ARG A 137 19.34 13.27 7.56
C ARG A 137 20.65 13.94 7.20
N ARG A 138 20.59 14.94 6.30
CA ARG A 138 21.73 15.71 5.79
C ARG A 138 22.76 14.91 4.98
N ARG A 139 22.50 13.62 4.70
CA ARG A 139 23.35 12.84 3.80
C ARG A 139 23.03 13.20 2.37
N ARG A 140 24.06 13.52 1.58
CA ARG A 140 23.91 13.93 0.17
C ARG A 140 24.46 12.89 -0.80
N ILE A 141 25.35 12.04 -0.34
CA ILE A 141 26.00 11.01 -1.15
C ILE A 141 25.63 9.66 -0.59
N ILE A 142 25.19 8.78 -1.46
CA ILE A 142 24.90 7.38 -1.16
C ILE A 142 25.88 6.52 -1.95
N ASN A 143 26.52 5.59 -1.26
CA ASN A 143 27.30 4.54 -1.89
C ASN A 143 26.67 3.18 -1.54
N VAL A 144 26.43 2.38 -2.57
CA VAL A 144 25.86 1.04 -2.42
C VAL A 144 26.87 0.02 -2.91
N LYS A 145 27.23 -0.91 -2.04
CA LYS A 145 28.15 -2.03 -2.35
C LYS A 145 27.50 -3.37 -2.04
N SER A 146 27.79 -4.36 -2.85
CA SER A 146 27.42 -5.75 -2.57
C SER A 146 28.62 -6.68 -2.77
N GLU A 147 28.58 -7.84 -2.13
CA GLU A 147 29.62 -8.89 -2.26
C GLU A 147 29.77 -9.38 -3.70
N LYS A 148 28.70 -9.32 -4.51
CA LYS A 148 28.68 -9.72 -5.92
C LYS A 148 29.28 -8.67 -6.86
N GLY A 149 29.76 -7.55 -6.33
CA GLY A 149 30.51 -6.55 -7.07
C GLY A 149 29.72 -5.32 -7.53
N THR A 150 28.50 -5.11 -7.05
CA THR A 150 27.86 -3.79 -7.17
C THR A 150 28.68 -2.78 -6.39
N ASP A 151 29.03 -1.68 -7.01
CA ASP A 151 29.66 -0.50 -6.39
C ASP A 151 29.18 0.74 -7.16
N ILE A 152 28.17 1.41 -6.62
CA ILE A 152 27.59 2.61 -7.20
C ILE A 152 27.57 3.75 -6.20
N THR A 153 27.79 4.95 -6.69
CA THR A 153 27.67 6.19 -5.91
C THR A 153 26.76 7.18 -6.64
N PHE A 154 25.91 7.87 -5.90
CA PHE A 154 25.04 8.90 -6.44
C PHE A 154 24.72 9.95 -5.39
N GLU A 155 24.30 11.14 -5.86
CA GLU A 155 23.81 12.19 -5.00
C GLU A 155 22.31 12.10 -4.78
N VAL A 156 21.84 12.59 -3.63
CA VAL A 156 20.43 12.67 -3.27
C VAL A 156 20.11 14.02 -2.61
N ASN A 157 18.88 14.47 -2.76
CA ASN A 157 18.34 15.50 -1.89
C ASN A 157 17.73 14.81 -0.67
N TRP A 158 18.43 14.78 0.46
CA TRP A 158 18.02 14.07 1.66
C TRP A 158 16.62 14.44 2.19
N ARG A 159 16.06 15.60 1.82
CA ARG A 159 14.70 16.02 2.18
C ARG A 159 13.60 15.26 1.42
N GLU A 160 13.97 14.56 0.35
CA GLU A 160 13.07 13.83 -0.52
C GLU A 160 12.92 12.35 -0.14
N TRP A 161 13.59 11.90 0.93
CA TRP A 161 13.39 10.56 1.43
C TRP A 161 11.91 10.30 1.76
N LYS A 162 11.39 9.23 1.20
CA LYS A 162 10.07 8.69 1.53
C LYS A 162 10.23 7.64 2.61
N LEU A 163 9.78 7.99 3.82
CA LEU A 163 9.89 7.17 5.04
C LEU A 163 8.52 6.82 5.61
N ASP A 164 7.47 7.01 4.85
CA ASP A 164 6.07 6.84 5.24
C ASP A 164 5.40 5.60 4.60
N ASP A 165 6.12 4.88 3.73
CA ASP A 165 5.62 3.64 3.13
C ASP A 165 5.81 2.44 4.08
N ASN A 166 5.09 2.47 5.18
CA ASN A 166 5.22 1.53 6.31
C ASN A 166 3.96 0.67 6.55
N GLY A 167 2.93 0.82 5.72
CA GLY A 167 1.67 0.07 5.82
C GLY A 167 0.66 0.63 6.82
N ILE A 168 1.02 1.61 7.65
CA ILE A 168 0.08 2.26 8.57
C ILE A 168 -0.60 3.43 7.87
N CYS A 169 -1.91 3.31 7.68
CA CYS A 169 -2.75 4.23 6.92
C CYS A 169 -3.99 4.59 7.76
N ASN A 170 -3.77 5.25 8.89
CA ASN A 170 -4.77 5.46 9.93
C ASN A 170 -5.29 6.90 10.05
N ARG A 171 -4.96 7.77 9.09
CA ARG A 171 -5.41 9.16 9.04
C ARG A 171 -6.08 9.47 7.71
N PRO A 172 -7.04 10.43 7.67
CA PRO A 172 -7.64 10.88 6.42
C PRO A 172 -6.61 11.28 5.36
N ARG A 173 -6.93 11.04 4.10
CA ARG A 173 -6.13 11.38 2.92
C ARG A 173 -4.82 10.61 2.79
N MET A 174 -4.63 9.54 3.57
CA MET A 174 -3.50 8.62 3.39
C MET A 174 -3.81 7.56 2.34
N LEU A 175 -2.77 7.17 1.63
CA LEU A 175 -2.78 6.06 0.66
C LEU A 175 -1.63 5.12 0.97
N THR A 176 -1.90 3.84 0.98
CA THR A 176 -0.88 2.79 1.05
C THR A 176 -1.13 1.70 0.03
N ASN A 177 -0.05 1.09 -0.49
CA ASN A 177 -0.10 -0.21 -1.14
C ASN A 177 0.34 -1.27 -0.13
N LEU A 178 -0.45 -2.31 0.05
CA LEU A 178 -0.10 -3.44 0.91
C LEU A 178 0.30 -4.66 0.07
N PRO A 179 1.33 -5.40 0.49
CA PRO A 179 2.22 -5.13 1.63
C PRO A 179 3.12 -3.93 1.40
N ALA A 180 3.46 -3.22 2.48
CA ALA A 180 4.34 -2.07 2.48
C ALA A 180 5.60 -2.36 3.32
N GLY A 181 6.57 -1.47 3.32
CA GLY A 181 7.77 -1.62 4.14
C GLY A 181 9.04 -1.22 3.42
N LYS A 182 9.07 -0.03 2.84
CA LYS A 182 10.25 0.49 2.17
C LYS A 182 10.53 1.95 2.52
N ALA A 183 11.81 2.28 2.52
CA ALA A 183 12.31 3.64 2.48
C ALA A 183 12.95 3.84 1.10
N PHE A 184 12.64 4.93 0.41
CA PHE A 184 13.17 5.15 -0.92
C PHE A 184 13.40 6.63 -1.23
N ILE A 185 14.31 6.86 -2.17
CA ILE A 185 14.65 8.18 -2.69
C ILE A 185 15.05 8.06 -4.16
N MET A 186 14.79 9.11 -4.93
CA MET A 186 15.30 9.19 -6.29
C MET A 186 16.73 9.75 -6.28
N PRO A 187 17.68 9.10 -6.98
CA PRO A 187 18.98 9.70 -7.24
C PRO A 187 18.83 11.01 -8.00
N ARG A 188 19.71 11.97 -7.72
CA ARG A 188 19.82 13.18 -8.50
C ARG A 188 20.27 12.84 -9.92
N GLU A 189 19.56 13.35 -10.91
CA GLU A 189 19.83 13.04 -12.31
C GLU A 189 21.29 13.37 -12.70
N GLY A 190 21.89 12.48 -13.48
CA GLY A 190 23.28 12.62 -13.95
C GLY A 190 24.37 12.37 -12.91
N THR A 191 24.05 12.03 -11.66
CA THR A 191 25.05 11.84 -10.60
C THR A 191 25.43 10.39 -10.32
N MET A 192 24.70 9.43 -10.89
CA MET A 192 24.95 8.00 -10.67
C MET A 192 26.20 7.56 -11.44
N ASN A 193 27.14 6.96 -10.71
CA ASN A 193 28.39 6.47 -11.28
C ASN A 193 28.78 5.15 -10.62
N GLY A 194 29.35 4.25 -11.39
CA GLY A 194 29.81 2.94 -10.92
C GLY A 194 29.20 1.78 -11.67
N LYS A 195 29.17 0.61 -11.01
CA LYS A 195 28.76 -0.67 -11.58
C LYS A 195 27.63 -1.29 -10.76
N VAL A 196 26.59 -1.75 -11.43
CA VAL A 196 25.52 -2.56 -10.84
C VAL A 196 25.62 -3.98 -11.39
N ILE A 197 25.62 -4.95 -10.50
CA ILE A 197 25.49 -6.38 -10.84
C ILE A 197 24.05 -6.76 -10.65
N ILE A 198 23.43 -7.25 -11.72
CA ILE A 198 22.08 -7.82 -11.71
C ILE A 198 22.25 -9.34 -11.72
N ASP A 199 21.86 -9.99 -10.65
CA ASP A 199 22.11 -11.42 -10.40
C ASP A 199 20.84 -12.19 -10.02
N GLY A 200 19.68 -11.56 -10.22
CA GLY A 200 18.36 -12.15 -10.07
C GLY A 200 17.57 -12.08 -11.37
N SER A 201 16.72 -13.06 -11.61
CA SER A 201 15.76 -13.10 -12.71
C SER A 201 14.36 -12.72 -12.23
#